data_65ec901847e8af68d8b772430dd4bf20
#
_entry.id   65ec901847e8af68d8b772430dd4bf20
#
_cell.length_a   1.000
_cell.length_b   1.000
_cell.length_c   1.000
_cell.angle_alpha   90.00
_cell.angle_beta   90.00
_cell.angle_gamma   90.00
#
_symmetry.space_group_name_H-M   'P 1'
#
loop_
_entity.id
_entity.type
_entity.pdbx_description
1 polymer ?
#
loop_
_entity_poly.entity_id
_entity_poly.type
_entity_poly.pdbx_seq_one_letter_code
_entity_poly.pdbx_strand_id
1 'polypeptide(L)'
;MKFVKDKILRVLVPYAIVGLFLCLLQDRDISQMLNGISHLWFLMTIFECYVLGKLVDTVLRMQEGKVQLVIGGLVLFIVLIPYRIPEMQFLCLSNIIKYFPFYMLGMLASKMNFRKYTKYKAKTLVLIIILLLFFALQQVYIKKTPITMLLGVSIVSFIFIYARCSNIPKLPSWVTSLDKCSMGIYIVHHIVIQEMNSCFPFHEWAVYHYYAYPILQFFIVTGVSWLFVAVCQNFKYSKYVLG
;
A
#
# COMPACT_ATOMS: atom_id res chain seq x y z
N MET A 1 -22.80 -2.75 -10.09
CA MET A 1 -22.13 -2.11 -11.24
C MET A 1 -21.43 -0.78 -10.88
N LYS A 2 -22.06 0.15 -10.11
CA LYS A 2 -21.45 1.45 -9.76
C LYS A 2 -20.07 1.33 -9.11
N PHE A 3 -19.90 0.44 -8.09
CA PHE A 3 -18.64 0.23 -7.38
C PHE A 3 -17.47 -0.13 -8.32
N VAL A 4 -17.66 -1.12 -9.22
CA VAL A 4 -16.61 -1.55 -10.16
C VAL A 4 -16.28 -0.43 -11.14
N LYS A 5 -17.27 0.28 -11.67
CA LYS A 5 -17.07 1.44 -12.55
C LYS A 5 -16.21 2.52 -11.88
N ASP A 6 -16.51 2.85 -10.61
CA ASP A 6 -15.73 3.84 -9.86
C ASP A 6 -14.27 3.39 -9.65
N LYS A 7 -14.04 2.08 -9.43
CA LYS A 7 -12.68 1.54 -9.29
C LYS A 7 -11.92 1.48 -10.61
N ILE A 8 -12.60 1.16 -11.72
CA ILE A 8 -12.01 1.25 -13.06
C ILE A 8 -11.52 2.67 -13.32
N LEU A 9 -12.36 3.67 -13.11
CA LEU A 9 -12.02 5.07 -13.38
C LEU A 9 -10.88 5.59 -12.49
N ARG A 10 -10.81 5.15 -11.23
CA ARG A 10 -9.81 5.65 -10.28
C ARG A 10 -8.50 4.88 -10.28
N VAL A 11 -8.48 3.64 -10.73
CA VAL A 11 -7.30 2.77 -10.63
C VAL A 11 -6.83 2.29 -12.00
N LEU A 12 -7.72 1.69 -12.80
CA LEU A 12 -7.34 1.13 -14.09
C LEU A 12 -7.10 2.20 -15.16
N VAL A 13 -7.86 3.29 -15.16
CA VAL A 13 -7.64 4.36 -16.16
C VAL A 13 -6.30 5.05 -15.93
N PRO A 14 -5.92 5.49 -14.69
CA PRO A 14 -4.56 5.95 -14.43
C PRO A 14 -3.48 4.92 -14.79
N TYR A 15 -3.70 3.64 -14.44
CA TYR A 15 -2.79 2.56 -14.82
C TYR A 15 -2.57 2.49 -16.33
N ALA A 16 -3.65 2.51 -17.11
CA ALA A 16 -3.57 2.40 -18.57
C ALA A 16 -2.87 3.61 -19.21
N ILE A 17 -3.23 4.84 -18.76
CA ILE A 17 -2.64 6.07 -19.31
C ILE A 17 -1.15 6.15 -18.99
N VAL A 18 -0.79 6.00 -17.71
CA VAL A 18 0.61 6.14 -17.27
C VAL A 18 1.44 4.94 -17.73
N GLY A 19 0.86 3.73 -17.72
CA GLY A 19 1.52 2.53 -18.24
C GLY A 19 1.85 2.65 -19.73
N LEU A 20 0.91 3.14 -20.55
CA LEU A 20 1.16 3.40 -21.97
C LEU A 20 2.24 4.45 -22.16
N PHE A 21 2.21 5.54 -21.40
CA PHE A 21 3.24 6.57 -21.42
C PHE A 21 4.62 6.01 -21.07
N LEU A 22 4.73 5.16 -20.04
CA LEU A 22 5.99 4.50 -19.68
C LEU A 22 6.47 3.51 -20.74
N CYS A 23 5.55 2.77 -21.40
CA CYS A 23 5.91 1.90 -22.51
C CYS A 23 6.55 2.70 -23.66
N LEU A 24 5.95 3.84 -24.02
CA LEU A 24 6.46 4.69 -25.08
C LEU A 24 7.80 5.34 -24.72
N LEU A 25 7.98 5.80 -23.47
CA LEU A 25 9.23 6.41 -23.02
C LEU A 25 10.40 5.43 -22.93
N GLN A 26 10.12 4.17 -22.56
CA GLN A 26 11.15 3.16 -22.30
C GLN A 26 11.30 2.15 -23.44
N ASP A 27 10.66 2.41 -24.58
CA ASP A 27 10.63 1.53 -25.76
C ASP A 27 10.29 0.08 -25.39
N ARG A 28 9.25 -0.08 -24.54
CA ARG A 28 8.77 -1.38 -24.07
C ARG A 28 7.53 -1.83 -24.83
N ASP A 29 7.40 -3.13 -24.99
CA ASP A 29 6.20 -3.71 -25.56
C ASP A 29 4.96 -3.46 -24.67
N ILE A 30 3.86 -3.01 -25.28
CA ILE A 30 2.58 -2.75 -24.62
C ILE A 30 2.04 -4.01 -23.92
N SER A 31 2.38 -5.21 -24.43
CA SER A 31 2.00 -6.49 -23.78
C SER A 31 2.52 -6.60 -22.33
N GLN A 32 3.62 -5.92 -22.00
CA GLN A 32 4.15 -5.90 -20.62
C GLN A 32 3.20 -5.23 -19.62
N MET A 33 2.27 -4.39 -20.09
CA MET A 33 1.23 -3.84 -19.22
C MET A 33 0.35 -4.93 -18.61
N LEU A 34 0.11 -6.07 -19.29
CA LEU A 34 -0.63 -7.18 -18.71
C LEU A 34 0.09 -7.87 -17.55
N ASN A 35 1.39 -7.70 -17.47
CA ASN A 35 2.23 -8.29 -16.43
C ASN A 35 2.56 -7.32 -15.27
N GLY A 36 2.04 -6.08 -15.37
CA GLY A 36 2.35 -5.02 -14.41
C GLY A 36 3.64 -4.30 -14.73
N ILE A 37 3.54 -3.16 -15.43
CA ILE A 37 4.71 -2.39 -15.86
C ILE A 37 5.35 -1.66 -14.67
N SER A 38 6.68 -1.84 -14.50
CA SER A 38 7.47 -1.14 -13.49
C SER A 38 6.82 -1.21 -12.10
N HIS A 39 6.74 -0.07 -11.39
CA HIS A 39 6.10 0.06 -10.08
C HIS A 39 4.56 0.06 -10.15
N LEU A 40 3.96 0.25 -11.34
CA LEU A 40 2.50 0.32 -11.49
C LEU A 40 1.78 -1.02 -11.31
N TRP A 41 2.50 -2.15 -11.24
CA TRP A 41 1.90 -3.49 -10.97
C TRP A 41 0.96 -3.48 -9.75
N PHE A 42 1.24 -2.62 -8.77
CA PHE A 42 0.41 -2.51 -7.57
C PHE A 42 -1.00 -1.98 -7.87
N LEU A 43 -1.15 -1.07 -8.84
CA LEU A 43 -2.48 -0.57 -9.25
C LEU A 43 -3.34 -1.69 -9.83
N MET A 44 -2.73 -2.55 -10.65
CA MET A 44 -3.41 -3.73 -11.19
C MET A 44 -3.83 -4.67 -10.06
N THR A 45 -2.88 -5.04 -9.19
CA THR A 45 -3.13 -5.92 -8.04
C THR A 45 -4.20 -5.37 -7.10
N ILE A 46 -4.18 -4.07 -6.78
CA ILE A 46 -5.19 -3.49 -5.87
C ILE A 46 -6.57 -3.43 -6.52
N PHE A 47 -6.66 -3.20 -7.83
CA PHE A 47 -7.92 -3.28 -8.55
C PHE A 47 -8.53 -4.68 -8.47
N GLU A 48 -7.73 -5.71 -8.71
CA GLU A 48 -8.15 -7.11 -8.62
C GLU A 48 -8.56 -7.47 -7.18
N CYS A 49 -7.80 -7.00 -6.18
CA CYS A 49 -8.19 -7.15 -4.78
C CYS A 49 -9.55 -6.49 -4.46
N TYR A 50 -9.85 -5.32 -5.05
CA TYR A 50 -11.16 -4.69 -4.90
C TYR A 50 -12.29 -5.53 -5.49
N VAL A 51 -12.09 -6.09 -6.69
CA VAL A 51 -13.12 -6.92 -7.37
C VAL A 51 -13.34 -8.21 -6.59
N LEU A 52 -12.26 -8.94 -6.28
CA LEU A 52 -12.32 -10.19 -5.52
C LEU A 52 -12.88 -9.99 -4.11
N GLY A 53 -12.43 -8.95 -3.41
CA GLY A 53 -12.93 -8.64 -2.06
C GLY A 53 -14.42 -8.32 -2.06
N LYS A 54 -14.92 -7.59 -3.07
CA LYS A 54 -16.34 -7.33 -3.23
C LYS A 54 -17.13 -8.60 -3.53
N LEU A 55 -16.59 -9.49 -4.34
CA LEU A 55 -17.19 -10.80 -4.64
C LEU A 55 -17.29 -11.63 -3.35
N VAL A 56 -16.19 -11.77 -2.62
CA VAL A 56 -16.12 -12.49 -1.34
C VAL A 56 -17.10 -11.92 -0.33
N ASP A 57 -17.15 -10.59 -0.17
CA ASP A 57 -18.08 -9.91 0.73
C ASP A 57 -19.55 -10.21 0.39
N THR A 58 -19.86 -10.22 -0.92
CA THR A 58 -21.23 -10.50 -1.40
C THR A 58 -21.62 -11.96 -1.21
N VAL A 59 -20.72 -12.90 -1.50
CA VAL A 59 -20.97 -14.35 -1.40
C VAL A 59 -21.06 -14.80 0.05
N LEU A 60 -20.11 -14.36 0.88
CA LEU A 60 -20.01 -14.85 2.26
C LEU A 60 -20.99 -14.17 3.23
N ARG A 61 -21.60 -13.03 2.86
CA ARG A 61 -22.51 -12.25 3.73
C ARG A 61 -21.99 -12.21 5.17
N MET A 62 -20.77 -11.71 5.36
CA MET A 62 -20.01 -11.80 6.61
C MET A 62 -20.72 -11.17 7.79
N GLN A 63 -21.09 -12.00 8.77
CA GLN A 63 -21.55 -11.58 10.08
C GLN A 63 -20.36 -11.44 11.05
N GLU A 64 -20.50 -10.65 12.12
CA GLU A 64 -19.41 -10.29 13.05
C GLU A 64 -18.70 -11.53 13.67
N GLY A 65 -19.43 -12.57 14.05
CA GLY A 65 -18.83 -13.80 14.61
C GLY A 65 -17.99 -14.60 13.61
N LYS A 66 -18.39 -14.63 12.35
CA LYS A 66 -17.64 -15.29 11.28
C LYS A 66 -16.39 -14.49 10.88
N VAL A 67 -16.43 -13.16 11.04
CA VAL A 67 -15.29 -12.28 10.73
C VAL A 67 -14.06 -12.65 11.55
N GLN A 68 -14.19 -12.90 12.85
CA GLN A 68 -13.08 -13.24 13.74
C GLN A 68 -12.40 -14.57 13.32
N LEU A 69 -13.20 -15.57 12.96
CA LEU A 69 -12.71 -16.88 12.52
C LEU A 69 -11.95 -16.77 11.19
N VAL A 70 -12.48 -15.97 10.26
CA VAL A 70 -11.82 -15.74 8.96
C VAL A 70 -10.52 -14.93 9.13
N ILE A 71 -10.49 -13.94 10.03
CA ILE A 71 -9.25 -13.21 10.36
C ILE A 71 -8.19 -14.19 10.88
N GLY A 72 -8.54 -15.06 11.83
CA GLY A 72 -7.62 -16.08 12.34
C GLY A 72 -7.07 -17.00 11.23
N GLY A 73 -7.95 -17.48 10.36
CA GLY A 73 -7.56 -18.28 9.20
C GLY A 73 -6.65 -17.54 8.21
N LEU A 74 -6.93 -16.26 7.94
CA LEU A 74 -6.09 -15.43 7.06
C LEU A 74 -4.70 -15.17 7.67
N VAL A 75 -4.62 -14.89 8.97
CA VAL A 75 -3.33 -14.73 9.64
C VAL A 75 -2.52 -16.02 9.56
N LEU A 76 -3.16 -17.17 9.83
CA LEU A 76 -2.52 -18.46 9.72
C LEU A 76 -2.04 -18.73 8.29
N PHE A 77 -2.86 -18.42 7.29
CA PHE A 77 -2.53 -18.55 5.88
C PHE A 77 -1.30 -17.70 5.49
N ILE A 78 -1.24 -16.43 5.92
CA ILE A 78 -0.11 -15.54 5.68
C ILE A 78 1.19 -16.08 6.30
N VAL A 79 1.10 -16.72 7.47
CA VAL A 79 2.26 -17.29 8.16
C VAL A 79 2.72 -18.59 7.51
N LEU A 80 1.79 -19.44 7.06
CA LEU A 80 2.08 -20.77 6.53
C LEU A 80 2.38 -20.81 5.04
N ILE A 81 1.93 -19.77 4.27
CA ILE A 81 2.27 -19.74 2.85
C ILE A 81 3.77 -19.59 2.69
N PRO A 82 4.46 -20.63 2.21
CA PRO A 82 5.86 -20.52 1.90
C PRO A 82 6.05 -19.49 0.79
N TYR A 83 7.10 -18.71 0.87
CA TYR A 83 7.53 -17.72 -0.14
C TYR A 83 7.85 -18.33 -1.52
N ARG A 84 7.44 -19.55 -1.78
CA ARG A 84 7.65 -20.33 -3.01
C ARG A 84 6.46 -20.26 -3.96
N ILE A 85 5.73 -19.17 -3.98
CA ILE A 85 4.72 -18.96 -5.01
C ILE A 85 5.47 -18.77 -6.33
N PRO A 86 5.22 -19.58 -7.36
CA PRO A 86 5.84 -19.37 -8.66
C PRO A 86 5.50 -17.99 -9.19
N GLU A 87 6.46 -17.34 -9.82
CA GLU A 87 6.27 -16.01 -10.39
C GLU A 87 5.37 -16.11 -11.63
N MET A 88 4.07 -16.05 -11.42
CA MET A 88 3.08 -15.89 -12.47
C MET A 88 2.96 -14.39 -12.79
N GLN A 89 3.59 -13.96 -13.88
CA GLN A 89 3.61 -12.56 -14.28
C GLN A 89 2.26 -12.11 -14.84
N PHE A 90 1.55 -12.98 -15.57
CA PHE A 90 0.29 -12.65 -16.22
C PHE A 90 -0.75 -12.13 -15.21
N LEU A 91 -1.29 -10.92 -15.48
CA LEU A 91 -2.24 -10.21 -14.62
C LEU A 91 -1.78 -10.09 -13.16
N CYS A 92 -0.50 -10.04 -12.90
CA CYS A 92 0.07 -9.94 -11.54
C CYS A 92 -0.44 -11.02 -10.55
N LEU A 93 -0.84 -12.21 -11.03
CA LEU A 93 -1.49 -13.26 -10.22
C LEU A 93 -0.68 -13.65 -8.96
N SER A 94 0.65 -13.73 -9.06
CA SER A 94 1.48 -14.01 -7.90
C SER A 94 1.37 -12.92 -6.82
N ASN A 95 1.16 -11.66 -7.24
CA ASN A 95 0.98 -10.54 -6.34
C ASN A 95 -0.41 -10.57 -5.67
N ILE A 96 -1.45 -10.99 -6.41
CA ILE A 96 -2.78 -11.19 -5.81
C ILE A 96 -2.69 -12.21 -4.67
N ILE A 97 -2.08 -13.37 -4.91
CA ILE A 97 -1.95 -14.41 -3.89
C ILE A 97 -1.19 -13.89 -2.66
N LYS A 98 -0.15 -13.06 -2.86
CA LYS A 98 0.63 -12.46 -1.77
C LYS A 98 -0.14 -11.39 -0.99
N TYR A 99 -0.88 -10.52 -1.67
CA TYR A 99 -1.42 -9.28 -1.07
C TYR A 99 -2.92 -9.33 -0.77
N PHE A 100 -3.69 -10.20 -1.44
CA PHE A 100 -5.13 -10.32 -1.19
C PHE A 100 -5.48 -10.68 0.26
N PRO A 101 -4.75 -11.55 0.98
CA PRO A 101 -5.02 -11.82 2.40
C PRO A 101 -4.90 -10.55 3.26
N PHE A 102 -3.93 -9.67 2.99
CA PHE A 102 -3.79 -8.40 3.71
C PHE A 102 -4.94 -7.44 3.40
N TYR A 103 -5.36 -7.38 2.13
CA TYR A 103 -6.55 -6.61 1.74
C TYR A 103 -7.80 -7.12 2.47
N MET A 104 -8.00 -8.43 2.52
CA MET A 104 -9.12 -9.06 3.23
C MET A 104 -9.08 -8.76 4.74
N LEU A 105 -7.91 -8.80 5.37
CA LEU A 105 -7.75 -8.42 6.78
C LEU A 105 -8.21 -6.97 7.02
N GLY A 106 -7.81 -6.03 6.16
CA GLY A 106 -8.25 -4.63 6.26
C GLY A 106 -9.76 -4.47 6.07
N MET A 107 -10.34 -5.16 5.08
CA MET A 107 -11.78 -5.15 4.82
C MET A 107 -12.57 -5.71 6.01
N LEU A 108 -12.13 -6.83 6.57
CA LEU A 108 -12.78 -7.45 7.72
C LEU A 108 -12.63 -6.62 8.99
N ALA A 109 -11.45 -6.07 9.22
CA ALA A 109 -11.20 -5.15 10.32
C ALA A 109 -12.13 -3.93 10.27
N SER A 110 -12.45 -3.41 9.08
CA SER A 110 -13.38 -2.29 8.95
C SER A 110 -14.79 -2.58 9.46
N LYS A 111 -15.19 -3.86 9.52
CA LYS A 111 -16.51 -4.32 10.02
C LYS A 111 -16.53 -4.54 11.53
N MET A 112 -15.36 -4.55 12.20
CA MET A 112 -15.30 -4.78 13.65
C MET A 112 -15.60 -3.52 14.44
N ASN A 113 -16.30 -3.68 15.57
CA ASN A 113 -16.56 -2.60 16.51
C ASN A 113 -15.40 -2.46 17.50
N PHE A 114 -14.48 -1.51 17.23
CA PHE A 114 -13.32 -1.26 18.08
C PHE A 114 -13.60 -0.35 19.29
N ARG A 115 -14.78 0.28 19.39
CA ARG A 115 -15.10 1.18 20.51
C ARG A 115 -14.99 0.51 21.88
N LYS A 116 -15.27 -0.80 21.97
CA LYS A 116 -15.11 -1.57 23.21
C LYS A 116 -13.66 -1.68 23.71
N TYR A 117 -12.66 -1.38 22.84
CA TYR A 117 -11.24 -1.47 23.17
C TYR A 117 -10.59 -0.13 23.52
N THR A 118 -11.35 0.97 23.57
CA THR A 118 -10.82 2.32 23.87
C THR A 118 -10.05 2.40 25.18
N LYS A 119 -10.47 1.62 26.21
CA LYS A 119 -9.77 1.54 27.49
C LYS A 119 -8.34 0.99 27.40
N TYR A 120 -7.99 0.31 26.32
CA TYR A 120 -6.66 -0.27 26.10
C TYR A 120 -5.76 0.59 25.22
N LYS A 121 -6.17 1.80 24.85
CA LYS A 121 -5.45 2.69 23.92
C LYS A 121 -3.98 2.89 24.28
N ALA A 122 -3.68 3.20 25.56
CA ALA A 122 -2.30 3.40 25.99
C ALA A 122 -1.45 2.12 25.88
N LYS A 123 -2.01 0.97 26.27
CA LYS A 123 -1.34 -0.33 26.13
C LYS A 123 -1.07 -0.67 24.66
N THR A 124 -2.04 -0.37 23.78
CA THR A 124 -1.88 -0.58 22.32
C THR A 124 -0.75 0.29 21.77
N LEU A 125 -0.62 1.54 22.19
CA LEU A 125 0.46 2.42 21.77
C LEU A 125 1.84 1.88 22.20
N VAL A 126 1.99 1.46 23.46
CA VAL A 126 3.23 0.86 23.97
C VAL A 126 3.59 -0.39 23.16
N LEU A 127 2.61 -1.24 22.86
CA LEU A 127 2.83 -2.45 22.07
C LEU A 127 3.28 -2.13 20.64
N ILE A 128 2.71 -1.08 20.01
CA ILE A 128 3.15 -0.61 18.69
C ILE A 128 4.63 -0.21 18.74
N ILE A 129 5.03 0.57 19.73
CA ILE A 129 6.42 1.02 19.88
C ILE A 129 7.37 -0.19 20.05
N ILE A 130 7.01 -1.15 20.90
CA ILE A 130 7.79 -2.38 21.10
C ILE A 130 7.93 -3.17 19.80
N LEU A 131 6.84 -3.33 19.05
CA LEU A 131 6.85 -4.06 17.77
C LEU A 131 7.68 -3.33 16.71
N LEU A 132 7.63 -2.00 16.66
CA LEU A 132 8.46 -1.21 15.75
C LEU A 132 9.94 -1.34 16.08
N LEU A 133 10.31 -1.28 17.36
CA LEU A 133 11.68 -1.49 17.81
C LEU A 133 12.16 -2.91 17.47
N PHE A 134 11.34 -3.92 17.72
CA PHE A 134 11.67 -5.31 17.37
C PHE A 134 11.80 -5.49 15.87
N PHE A 135 10.93 -4.88 15.07
CA PHE A 135 11.01 -4.88 13.61
C PHE A 135 12.32 -4.23 13.12
N ALA A 136 12.68 -3.08 13.69
CA ALA A 136 13.94 -2.39 13.35
C ALA A 136 15.16 -3.27 13.67
N LEU A 137 15.21 -3.86 14.85
CA LEU A 137 16.27 -4.78 15.24
C LEU A 137 16.36 -6.01 14.32
N GLN A 138 15.22 -6.56 13.93
CA GLN A 138 15.17 -7.71 13.03
C GLN A 138 15.71 -7.38 11.63
N GLN A 139 15.47 -6.19 11.10
CA GLN A 139 16.01 -5.78 9.79
C GLN A 139 17.54 -5.74 9.78
N VAL A 140 18.16 -5.48 10.93
CA VAL A 140 19.63 -5.47 11.06
C VAL A 140 20.21 -6.89 11.13
N TYR A 141 19.52 -7.80 11.82
CA TYR A 141 20.10 -9.13 12.14
C TYR A 141 19.56 -10.29 11.30
N ILE A 142 18.33 -10.19 10.78
CA ILE A 142 17.65 -11.36 10.18
C ILE A 142 16.99 -10.96 8.86
N LYS A 143 17.62 -11.30 7.73
CA LYS A 143 17.05 -11.05 6.40
C LYS A 143 15.92 -12.02 6.07
N LYS A 144 14.73 -11.51 5.69
CA LYS A 144 13.60 -12.18 5.03
C LYS A 144 13.10 -13.47 5.70
N THR A 145 12.36 -13.35 6.79
CA THR A 145 11.69 -14.48 7.42
C THR A 145 10.16 -14.26 7.47
N PRO A 146 9.35 -15.32 7.61
CA PRO A 146 7.91 -15.22 7.90
C PRO A 146 7.60 -14.30 9.08
N ILE A 147 8.52 -14.21 10.04
CA ILE A 147 8.44 -13.34 11.22
C ILE A 147 8.34 -11.87 10.81
N THR A 148 9.06 -11.42 9.78
CA THR A 148 9.02 -10.04 9.28
C THR A 148 7.61 -9.65 8.79
N MET A 149 6.96 -10.56 8.06
CA MET A 149 5.59 -10.32 7.60
C MET A 149 4.59 -10.32 8.75
N LEU A 150 4.72 -11.26 9.69
CA LEU A 150 3.85 -11.29 10.87
C LEU A 150 3.98 -10.00 11.69
N LEU A 151 5.20 -9.51 11.88
CA LEU A 151 5.46 -8.24 12.54
C LEU A 151 4.83 -7.06 11.78
N GLY A 152 5.00 -7.01 10.46
CA GLY A 152 4.38 -5.97 9.62
C GLY A 152 2.86 -5.96 9.75
N VAL A 153 2.21 -7.12 9.66
CA VAL A 153 0.75 -7.26 9.87
C VAL A 153 0.37 -6.80 11.28
N SER A 154 1.11 -7.20 12.30
CA SER A 154 0.83 -6.83 13.69
C SER A 154 0.94 -5.31 13.88
N ILE A 155 2.00 -4.68 13.39
CA ILE A 155 2.21 -3.23 13.47
C ILE A 155 1.05 -2.48 12.81
N VAL A 156 0.71 -2.83 11.57
CA VAL A 156 -0.38 -2.18 10.82
C VAL A 156 -1.71 -2.38 11.54
N SER A 157 -1.98 -3.59 12.04
CA SER A 157 -3.21 -3.89 12.78
C SER A 157 -3.33 -3.07 14.07
N PHE A 158 -2.26 -2.95 14.84
CA PHE A 158 -2.27 -2.15 16.07
C PHE A 158 -2.38 -0.66 15.80
N ILE A 159 -1.72 -0.13 14.74
CA ILE A 159 -1.90 1.26 14.31
C ILE A 159 -3.36 1.52 13.92
N PHE A 160 -3.97 0.60 13.17
CA PHE A 160 -5.38 0.70 12.79
C PHE A 160 -6.32 0.70 14.01
N ILE A 161 -6.11 -0.23 14.96
CA ILE A 161 -6.88 -0.30 16.20
C ILE A 161 -6.72 0.98 17.00
N TYR A 162 -5.48 1.47 17.16
CA TYR A 162 -5.19 2.72 17.86
C TYR A 162 -5.91 3.90 17.22
N ALA A 163 -5.84 4.05 15.90
CA ALA A 163 -6.53 5.11 15.17
C ALA A 163 -8.06 5.05 15.35
N ARG A 164 -8.64 3.84 15.28
CA ARG A 164 -10.08 3.64 15.48
C ARG A 164 -10.55 3.87 16.92
N CYS A 165 -9.68 3.59 17.89
CA CYS A 165 -9.97 3.83 19.31
C CYS A 165 -9.70 5.28 19.75
N SER A 166 -9.00 6.05 18.92
CA SER A 166 -8.65 7.44 19.22
C SER A 166 -9.72 8.37 18.67
N ASN A 167 -10.22 9.29 19.51
CA ASN A 167 -10.94 10.45 19.02
C ASN A 167 -9.90 11.39 18.41
N ILE A 168 -9.52 11.13 17.15
CA ILE A 168 -8.56 11.98 16.45
C ILE A 168 -9.26 13.30 16.15
N PRO A 169 -8.73 14.44 16.61
CA PRO A 169 -9.26 15.73 16.25
C PRO A 169 -9.21 15.91 14.73
N LYS A 170 -9.90 16.92 14.19
CA LYS A 170 -9.87 17.19 12.75
C LYS A 170 -8.41 17.22 12.28
N LEU A 171 -8.10 16.38 11.30
CA LEU A 171 -6.76 16.32 10.73
C LEU A 171 -6.37 17.69 10.14
N PRO A 172 -5.10 18.09 10.28
CA PRO A 172 -4.59 19.29 9.63
C PRO A 172 -4.84 19.26 8.12
N SER A 173 -5.04 20.42 7.50
CA SER A 173 -5.36 20.54 6.08
C SER A 173 -4.31 19.89 5.17
N TRP A 174 -3.04 19.95 5.54
CA TRP A 174 -1.97 19.32 4.78
C TRP A 174 -2.06 17.77 4.78
N VAL A 175 -2.50 17.14 5.89
CA VAL A 175 -2.71 15.69 5.95
C VAL A 175 -3.88 15.28 5.04
N THR A 176 -4.97 16.04 5.06
CA THR A 176 -6.10 15.78 4.17
C THR A 176 -5.76 16.01 2.69
N SER A 177 -4.85 16.94 2.41
CA SER A 177 -4.30 17.14 1.07
C SER A 177 -3.44 15.95 0.63
N LEU A 178 -2.53 15.47 1.48
CA LEU A 178 -1.72 14.27 1.21
C LEU A 178 -2.61 13.04 0.93
N ASP A 179 -3.66 12.84 1.71
CA ASP A 179 -4.60 11.74 1.51
C ASP A 179 -5.29 11.82 0.13
N LYS A 180 -5.77 13.00 -0.25
CA LYS A 180 -6.36 13.24 -1.58
C LYS A 180 -5.37 13.02 -2.73
N CYS A 181 -4.10 13.36 -2.52
CA CYS A 181 -3.05 13.22 -3.51
C CYS A 181 -2.40 11.83 -3.53
N SER A 182 -2.74 10.93 -2.59
CA SER A 182 -2.02 9.68 -2.33
C SER A 182 -1.84 8.80 -3.57
N MET A 183 -2.87 8.68 -4.41
CA MET A 183 -2.79 7.90 -5.64
C MET A 183 -1.82 8.54 -6.66
N GLY A 184 -1.93 9.85 -6.85
CA GLY A 184 -1.03 10.59 -7.74
C GLY A 184 0.42 10.53 -7.24
N ILE A 185 0.64 10.68 -5.92
CA ILE A 185 1.96 10.52 -5.30
C ILE A 185 2.50 9.13 -5.61
N TYR A 186 1.69 8.07 -5.46
CA TYR A 186 2.10 6.71 -5.80
C TYR A 186 2.52 6.56 -7.26
N ILE A 187 1.83 7.20 -8.18
CA ILE A 187 2.16 7.15 -9.62
C ILE A 187 3.48 7.87 -9.92
N VAL A 188 3.69 9.03 -9.32
CA VAL A 188 4.79 9.95 -9.65
C VAL A 188 6.08 9.66 -8.89
N HIS A 189 6.00 9.15 -7.64
CA HIS A 189 7.17 9.03 -6.75
C HIS A 189 8.33 8.23 -7.36
N HIS A 190 8.04 7.21 -8.16
CA HIS A 190 9.08 6.39 -8.76
C HIS A 190 9.85 7.13 -9.86
N ILE A 191 9.16 7.97 -10.63
CA ILE A 191 9.78 8.85 -11.63
C ILE A 191 10.69 9.85 -10.90
N VAL A 192 10.20 10.45 -9.80
CA VAL A 192 11.01 11.37 -8.98
C VAL A 192 12.24 10.68 -8.41
N ILE A 193 12.12 9.42 -7.94
CA ILE A 193 13.28 8.63 -7.47
C ILE A 193 14.30 8.42 -8.58
N GLN A 194 13.86 8.05 -9.79
CA GLN A 194 14.74 7.80 -10.91
C GLN A 194 15.49 9.08 -11.33
N GLU A 195 14.78 10.19 -11.48
CA GLU A 195 15.37 11.48 -11.82
C GLU A 195 16.31 11.98 -10.72
N MET A 196 15.93 11.82 -9.45
CA MET A 196 16.78 12.20 -8.34
C MET A 196 18.09 11.39 -8.32
N ASN A 197 18.02 10.09 -8.58
CA ASN A 197 19.19 9.22 -8.62
C ASN A 197 20.07 9.48 -9.85
N SER A 198 19.51 10.00 -10.96
CA SER A 198 20.30 10.38 -12.15
C SER A 198 21.01 11.73 -11.97
N CYS A 199 20.38 12.68 -11.28
CA CYS A 199 20.92 14.03 -11.09
C CYS A 199 21.96 14.13 -9.98
N PHE A 200 21.90 13.25 -8.96
CA PHE A 200 22.77 13.32 -7.78
C PHE A 200 23.46 11.97 -7.55
N PRO A 201 24.76 11.93 -7.26
CA PRO A 201 25.51 10.71 -6.96
C PRO A 201 25.16 10.20 -5.53
N PHE A 202 23.89 10.04 -5.26
CA PHE A 202 23.39 9.59 -3.96
C PHE A 202 23.88 8.20 -3.57
N HIS A 203 24.32 7.40 -4.54
CA HIS A 203 24.90 6.09 -4.28
C HIS A 203 26.17 6.20 -3.43
N GLU A 204 27.00 7.20 -3.68
CA GLU A 204 28.19 7.46 -2.88
C GLU A 204 27.84 7.96 -1.49
N TRP A 205 26.83 8.82 -1.38
CA TRP A 205 26.30 9.29 -0.09
C TRP A 205 25.66 8.17 0.74
N ALA A 206 24.99 7.22 0.11
CA ALA A 206 24.36 6.08 0.77
C ALA A 206 25.37 5.18 1.48
N VAL A 207 26.62 5.10 0.98
CA VAL A 207 27.69 4.33 1.62
C VAL A 207 28.10 4.95 2.96
N TYR A 208 28.19 6.30 3.04
CA TYR A 208 28.60 7.01 4.26
C TYR A 208 27.45 7.28 5.22
N HIS A 209 26.19 7.37 4.72
CA HIS A 209 25.01 7.76 5.50
C HIS A 209 23.85 6.78 5.33
N TYR A 210 24.15 5.50 5.51
CA TYR A 210 23.24 4.37 5.26
C TYR A 210 21.82 4.53 5.86
N TYR A 211 21.71 5.17 7.03
CA TYR A 211 20.42 5.39 7.69
C TYR A 211 19.77 6.73 7.36
N ALA A 212 20.56 7.77 7.14
CA ALA A 212 20.03 9.12 6.88
C ALA A 212 19.48 9.25 5.45
N TYR A 213 20.11 8.60 4.48
CA TYR A 213 19.76 8.70 3.08
C TYR A 213 18.32 8.26 2.76
N PRO A 214 17.85 7.07 3.17
CA PRO A 214 16.46 6.66 2.88
C PRO A 214 15.42 7.58 3.51
N ILE A 215 15.71 8.12 4.69
CA ILE A 215 14.81 9.05 5.39
C ILE A 215 14.71 10.36 4.60
N LEU A 216 15.85 10.93 4.22
CA LEU A 216 15.92 12.17 3.44
C LEU A 216 15.24 11.98 2.08
N GLN A 217 15.54 10.88 1.38
CA GLN A 217 14.93 10.53 0.11
C GLN A 217 13.41 10.42 0.24
N PHE A 218 12.91 9.77 1.28
CA PHE A 218 11.48 9.64 1.54
C PHE A 218 10.79 11.01 1.64
N PHE A 219 11.35 11.93 2.42
CA PHE A 219 10.75 13.26 2.58
C PHE A 219 10.82 14.10 1.30
N ILE A 220 11.95 14.09 0.61
CA ILE A 220 12.11 14.83 -0.66
C ILE A 220 11.15 14.28 -1.71
N VAL A 221 11.17 12.97 -1.94
CA VAL A 221 10.32 12.32 -2.95
C VAL A 221 8.84 12.54 -2.64
N THR A 222 8.43 12.36 -1.38
CA THR A 222 7.05 12.59 -0.98
C THR A 222 6.65 14.05 -1.16
N GLY A 223 7.49 14.98 -0.73
CA GLY A 223 7.23 16.42 -0.86
C GLY A 223 7.13 16.87 -2.31
N VAL A 224 8.09 16.49 -3.16
CA VAL A 224 8.09 16.84 -4.59
C VAL A 224 6.89 16.21 -5.29
N SER A 225 6.62 14.92 -5.07
CA SER A 225 5.47 14.23 -5.67
C SER A 225 4.15 14.85 -5.24
N TRP A 226 4.01 15.20 -3.95
CA TRP A 226 2.81 15.86 -3.44
C TRP A 226 2.59 17.23 -4.07
N LEU A 227 3.62 18.08 -4.12
CA LEU A 227 3.53 19.39 -4.75
C LEU A 227 3.15 19.28 -6.22
N PHE A 228 3.80 18.38 -6.96
CA PHE A 228 3.48 18.12 -8.36
C PHE A 228 2.01 17.72 -8.55
N VAL A 229 1.55 16.73 -7.77
CA VAL A 229 0.15 16.25 -7.85
C VAL A 229 -0.83 17.32 -7.43
N ALA A 230 -0.55 18.10 -6.37
CA ALA A 230 -1.42 19.19 -5.92
C ALA A 230 -1.57 20.29 -6.99
N VAL A 231 -0.51 20.61 -7.71
CA VAL A 231 -0.57 21.54 -8.86
C VAL A 231 -1.39 20.91 -9.99
N CYS A 232 -1.11 19.65 -10.33
CA CYS A 232 -1.84 18.96 -11.40
C CYS A 232 -3.34 18.82 -11.13
N GLN A 233 -3.76 18.69 -9.87
CA GLN A 233 -5.21 18.60 -9.51
C GLN A 233 -6.02 19.83 -9.89
N ASN A 234 -5.40 20.97 -10.17
CA ASN A 234 -6.08 22.15 -10.69
C ASN A 234 -6.55 21.98 -12.15
N PHE A 235 -6.03 20.98 -12.88
CA PHE A 235 -6.43 20.72 -14.25
C PHE A 235 -7.63 19.76 -14.31
N LYS A 236 -8.60 20.07 -15.15
CA LYS A 236 -9.88 19.34 -15.29
C LYS A 236 -9.73 17.82 -15.49
N TYR A 237 -8.70 17.42 -16.22
CA TYR A 237 -8.48 16.01 -16.61
C TYR A 237 -7.49 15.24 -15.71
N SER A 238 -6.88 15.91 -14.75
CA SER A 238 -5.89 15.26 -13.84
C SER A 238 -6.42 14.05 -13.10
N LYS A 239 -7.71 14.04 -12.75
CA LYS A 239 -8.40 12.92 -12.10
C LYS A 239 -8.38 11.59 -12.89
N TYR A 240 -8.16 11.67 -14.21
CA TYR A 240 -8.05 10.46 -15.05
C TYR A 240 -6.63 9.93 -15.15
N VAL A 241 -5.64 10.75 -14.78
CA VAL A 241 -4.21 10.42 -14.85
C VAL A 241 -3.67 10.09 -13.45
N LEU A 242 -4.12 10.86 -12.46
CA LEU A 242 -3.57 10.80 -11.09
C LEU A 242 -4.56 10.18 -10.07
N GLY A 243 -5.75 9.78 -10.48
CA GLY A 243 -6.77 9.13 -9.66
C GLY A 243 -7.72 10.11 -8.97
#